data_5dc4da56785f092ccce6916fe1e409f6
#
_entry.id   5dc4da56785f092ccce6916fe1e409f6
#
_cell.length_a   1.000
_cell.length_b   1.000
_cell.length_c   1.000
_cell.angle_alpha   90.00
_cell.angle_beta   90.00
_cell.angle_gamma   90.00
#
_symmetry.space_group_name_H-M   'P 1'
#
loop_
_entity.id
_entity.type
_entity.pdbx_description
1 polymer ?
#
loop_
_entity_poly.entity_id
_entity_poly.type
_entity_poly.pdbx_seq_one_letter_code
_entity_poly.pdbx_strand_id
1 'polypeptide(L)'
;MKKLIGIVILFIVIACEHAKPEDQLKNVNGYWQIDKVEIKKDSVIEYSLSEYIDYIEITNSTGFRKKLKPKIDGGYIATQTEEDVEAKIENNTLMLYYSTPYDNWKEEVLKAKDDELIILSSDGKKYYYIKHEPLIAPKDEKTKE
;
A
#
# COMPACT_ATOMS: atom_id res chain seq x y z
N MET A 1 5.50 35.84 -52.34
CA MET A 1 5.01 35.98 -50.96
C MET A 1 5.10 34.62 -50.31
N LYS A 2 6.12 34.40 -49.52
CA LYS A 2 6.34 33.10 -48.83
C LYS A 2 5.61 33.13 -47.50
N LYS A 3 4.57 32.29 -47.35
CA LYS A 3 3.87 32.10 -46.07
C LYS A 3 4.69 31.18 -45.17
N LEU A 4 5.31 31.71 -44.13
CA LEU A 4 5.91 30.96 -43.05
C LEU A 4 4.77 30.42 -42.17
N ILE A 5 4.54 29.10 -42.25
CA ILE A 5 3.66 28.39 -41.33
C ILE A 5 4.54 28.06 -40.12
N GLY A 6 4.37 28.82 -39.03
CA GLY A 6 5.00 28.53 -37.74
C GLY A 6 4.31 27.30 -37.11
N ILE A 7 5.01 26.17 -37.06
CA ILE A 7 4.60 25.01 -36.31
C ILE A 7 4.92 25.28 -34.84
N VAL A 8 3.88 25.60 -34.06
CA VAL A 8 3.96 25.64 -32.59
C VAL A 8 3.92 24.21 -32.09
N ILE A 9 5.09 23.64 -31.77
CA ILE A 9 5.20 22.37 -31.10
C ILE A 9 4.83 22.61 -29.63
N LEU A 10 3.62 22.25 -29.26
CA LEU A 10 3.14 22.23 -27.89
C LEU A 10 3.82 21.06 -27.16
N PHE A 11 4.89 21.34 -26.42
CA PHE A 11 5.48 20.38 -25.49
C PHE A 11 4.48 20.12 -24.35
N ILE A 12 3.74 19.03 -24.46
CA ILE A 12 2.97 18.50 -23.31
C ILE A 12 3.99 17.87 -22.37
N VAL A 13 4.42 18.63 -21.36
CA VAL A 13 5.18 18.11 -20.24
C VAL A 13 4.22 17.23 -19.44
N ILE A 14 4.28 15.92 -19.68
CA ILE A 14 3.63 14.94 -18.79
C ILE A 14 4.46 14.96 -17.50
N ALA A 15 4.10 15.86 -16.58
CA ALA A 15 4.60 15.80 -15.23
C ALA A 15 4.09 14.47 -14.64
N CYS A 16 4.97 13.52 -14.41
CA CYS A 16 4.70 12.41 -13.49
C CYS A 16 4.45 13.05 -12.12
N GLU A 17 3.21 13.31 -11.80
CA GLU A 17 2.80 13.80 -10.51
C GLU A 17 3.03 12.68 -9.49
N HIS A 18 4.15 12.74 -8.79
CA HIS A 18 4.38 11.92 -7.62
C HIS A 18 3.31 12.30 -6.61
N ALA A 19 2.48 11.34 -6.22
CA ALA A 19 1.46 11.57 -5.21
C ALA A 19 2.12 12.14 -3.95
N LYS A 20 1.53 13.18 -3.37
CA LYS A 20 2.05 13.79 -2.15
C LYS A 20 2.05 12.77 -1.02
N PRO A 21 3.08 12.76 -0.15
CA PRO A 21 3.14 11.80 0.96
C PRO A 21 1.91 11.84 1.87
N GLU A 22 1.30 12.99 2.05
CA GLU A 22 0.07 13.16 2.84
C GLU A 22 -1.14 12.45 2.22
N ASP A 23 -1.22 12.42 0.89
CA ASP A 23 -2.28 11.71 0.17
C ASP A 23 -1.98 10.21 0.13
N GLN A 24 -0.72 9.81 0.02
CA GLN A 24 -0.30 8.42 0.16
C GLN A 24 -0.68 7.87 1.54
N LEU A 25 -0.47 8.63 2.62
CA LEU A 25 -0.79 8.22 3.98
C LEU A 25 -2.29 7.87 4.13
N LYS A 26 -3.18 8.64 3.50
CA LYS A 26 -4.62 8.34 3.51
C LYS A 26 -4.95 7.00 2.84
N ASN A 27 -4.18 6.67 1.78
CA ASN A 27 -4.42 5.50 0.95
C ASN A 27 -3.74 4.23 1.47
N VAL A 28 -2.81 4.33 2.43
CA VAL A 28 -2.16 3.16 3.05
C VAL A 28 -3.15 2.31 3.84
N ASN A 29 -4.18 2.92 4.43
CA ASN A 29 -5.17 2.24 5.24
C ASN A 29 -6.01 1.24 4.44
N GLY A 30 -6.24 0.07 5.01
CA GLY A 30 -7.13 -0.94 4.47
C GLY A 30 -6.55 -2.35 4.44
N TYR A 31 -7.19 -3.20 3.63
CA TYR A 31 -6.87 -4.61 3.49
C TYR A 31 -6.05 -4.81 2.22
N TRP A 32 -4.87 -5.41 2.35
CA TRP A 32 -3.90 -5.54 1.28
C TRP A 32 -3.50 -6.99 1.07
N GLN A 33 -3.60 -7.45 -0.16
CA GLN A 33 -3.12 -8.76 -0.58
C GLN A 33 -1.81 -8.61 -1.34
N ILE A 34 -0.81 -9.40 -0.98
CA ILE A 34 0.44 -9.43 -1.74
C ILE A 34 0.18 -9.97 -3.15
N ASP A 35 0.64 -9.25 -4.15
CA ASP A 35 0.59 -9.62 -5.57
C ASP A 35 1.94 -10.19 -6.01
N LYS A 36 3.01 -9.45 -5.75
CA LYS A 36 4.38 -9.89 -6.08
C LYS A 36 5.42 -9.22 -5.20
N VAL A 37 6.60 -9.85 -5.14
CA VAL A 37 7.80 -9.31 -4.50
C VAL A 37 8.93 -9.27 -5.51
N GLU A 38 9.49 -8.10 -5.74
CA GLU A 38 10.73 -7.90 -6.50
C GLU A 38 11.91 -7.93 -5.53
N ILE A 39 12.74 -8.97 -5.63
CA ILE A 39 13.92 -9.17 -4.78
C ILE A 39 15.12 -8.40 -5.32
N LYS A 40 15.30 -8.43 -6.64
CA LYS A 40 16.29 -7.70 -7.42
C LYS A 40 15.69 -7.39 -8.78
N LYS A 41 16.33 -6.51 -9.54
CA LYS A 41 15.84 -6.00 -10.82
C LYS A 41 15.34 -7.09 -11.80
N ASP A 42 15.83 -8.33 -11.67
CA ASP A 42 15.48 -9.46 -12.55
C ASP A 42 14.92 -10.68 -11.79
N SER A 43 14.56 -10.52 -10.52
CA SER A 43 14.03 -11.61 -9.70
C SER A 43 12.72 -11.20 -9.04
N VAL A 44 11.61 -11.69 -9.57
CA VAL A 44 10.26 -11.43 -9.13
C VAL A 44 9.61 -12.74 -8.66
N ILE A 45 8.97 -12.72 -7.51
CA ILE A 45 8.11 -13.80 -7.01
C ILE A 45 6.66 -13.31 -7.11
N GLU A 46 5.83 -14.01 -7.87
CA GLU A 46 4.41 -13.73 -8.01
C GLU A 46 3.58 -14.61 -7.07
N TYR A 47 2.52 -14.03 -6.49
CA TYR A 47 1.61 -14.70 -5.58
C TYR A 47 0.21 -14.71 -6.21
N SER A 48 -0.17 -15.82 -6.83
CA SER A 48 -1.51 -15.97 -7.42
C SER A 48 -2.62 -16.07 -6.39
N LEU A 49 -2.30 -16.64 -5.23
CA LEU A 49 -3.19 -16.73 -4.06
C LEU A 49 -2.36 -16.54 -2.79
N SER A 50 -2.78 -15.65 -1.94
CA SER A 50 -2.23 -15.50 -0.59
C SER A 50 -3.26 -15.97 0.44
N GLU A 51 -2.83 -16.85 1.33
CA GLU A 51 -3.65 -17.33 2.45
C GLU A 51 -3.90 -16.20 3.47
N TYR A 52 -3.02 -15.20 3.47
CA TYR A 52 -3.03 -14.08 4.41
C TYR A 52 -3.05 -12.75 3.68
N ILE A 53 -3.65 -11.76 4.32
CA ILE A 53 -3.65 -10.37 3.91
C ILE A 53 -3.12 -9.50 5.04
N ASP A 54 -2.63 -8.32 4.71
CA ASP A 54 -2.22 -7.30 5.67
C ASP A 54 -3.35 -6.28 5.87
N TYR A 55 -3.74 -6.01 7.09
CA TYR A 55 -4.63 -4.91 7.46
C TYR A 55 -3.82 -3.82 8.11
N ILE A 56 -3.88 -2.62 7.54
CA ILE A 56 -3.17 -1.44 8.04
C ILE A 56 -4.20 -0.39 8.42
N GLU A 57 -4.06 0.16 9.62
CA GLU A 57 -4.87 1.28 10.11
C GLU A 57 -3.96 2.29 10.80
N ILE A 58 -3.90 3.51 10.26
CA ILE A 58 -3.10 4.63 10.77
C ILE A 58 -4.01 5.83 10.93
N THR A 59 -4.03 6.40 12.13
CA THR A 59 -4.77 7.62 12.46
C THR A 59 -3.81 8.60 13.14
N ASN A 60 -3.77 9.84 12.69
CA ASN A 60 -2.86 10.86 13.24
C ASN A 60 -1.40 10.40 13.32
N SER A 61 -0.92 9.75 12.26
CA SER A 61 0.46 9.24 12.10
C SER A 61 0.82 8.03 12.95
N THR A 62 -0.07 7.46 13.73
CA THR A 62 0.16 6.23 14.49
C THR A 62 -0.93 5.21 14.26
N GLY A 63 -0.60 3.94 14.37
CA GLY A 63 -1.55 2.87 14.15
C GLY A 63 -0.90 1.50 14.26
N PHE A 64 -1.40 0.57 13.47
CA PHE A 64 -0.93 -0.82 13.50
C PHE A 64 -1.05 -1.50 12.14
N ARG A 65 -0.31 -2.59 11.99
CA ARG A 65 -0.49 -3.59 10.94
C ARG A 65 -0.79 -4.94 11.56
N LYS A 66 -1.76 -5.65 11.00
CA LYS A 66 -2.13 -7.02 11.39
C LYS A 66 -2.14 -7.93 10.18
N LYS A 67 -1.66 -9.14 10.36
CA LYS A 67 -1.85 -10.21 9.38
C LYS A 67 -3.15 -10.95 9.66
N LEU A 68 -4.01 -11.03 8.66
CA LEU A 68 -5.34 -11.61 8.74
C LEU A 68 -5.48 -12.77 7.76
N LYS A 69 -6.27 -13.78 8.15
CA LYS A 69 -6.72 -14.84 7.26
C LYS A 69 -8.17 -14.58 6.87
N PRO A 70 -8.46 -14.34 5.58
CA PRO A 70 -9.83 -14.18 5.11
C PRO A 70 -10.64 -15.46 5.28
N LYS A 71 -11.91 -15.32 5.63
CA LYS A 71 -12.89 -16.39 5.71
C LYS A 71 -13.84 -16.35 4.51
N ILE A 72 -14.41 -17.50 4.16
CA ILE A 72 -15.37 -17.63 3.05
C ILE A 72 -16.63 -16.79 3.30
N ASP A 73 -17.02 -16.59 4.57
CA ASP A 73 -18.18 -15.79 4.97
C ASP A 73 -17.96 -14.27 4.93
N GLY A 74 -16.78 -13.82 4.45
CA GLY A 74 -16.39 -12.40 4.38
C GLY A 74 -15.76 -11.86 5.67
N GLY A 75 -15.63 -12.69 6.73
CA GLY A 75 -14.94 -12.31 7.96
C GLY A 75 -13.44 -12.54 7.91
N TYR A 76 -12.75 -12.23 9.02
CA TYR A 76 -11.30 -12.36 9.15
C TYR A 76 -10.93 -13.02 10.47
N ILE A 77 -9.78 -13.72 10.48
CA ILE A 77 -9.13 -14.25 11.69
C ILE A 77 -7.78 -13.59 11.81
N ALA A 78 -7.51 -12.93 12.93
CA ALA A 78 -6.18 -12.42 13.24
C ALA A 78 -5.24 -13.59 13.55
N THR A 79 -4.09 -13.64 12.89
CA THR A 79 -3.18 -14.80 12.96
C THR A 79 -1.88 -14.52 13.69
N GLN A 80 -1.53 -13.27 13.88
CA GLN A 80 -0.29 -12.82 14.47
C GLN A 80 -0.50 -11.64 15.41
N THR A 81 0.56 -11.35 16.17
CA THR A 81 0.64 -10.15 16.98
C THR A 81 0.58 -8.91 16.08
N GLU A 82 -0.04 -7.90 16.59
CA GLU A 82 -0.10 -6.57 16.00
C GLU A 82 1.29 -5.94 15.97
N GLU A 83 1.63 -5.30 14.87
CA GLU A 83 2.83 -4.49 14.71
C GLU A 83 2.44 -3.03 14.85
N ASP A 84 3.02 -2.31 15.82
CA ASP A 84 2.79 -0.88 15.93
C ASP A 84 3.42 -0.15 14.73
N VAL A 85 2.74 0.86 14.21
CA VAL A 85 3.19 1.65 13.07
C VAL A 85 3.19 3.13 13.41
N GLU A 86 4.29 3.80 13.11
CA GLU A 86 4.40 5.25 13.11
C GLU A 86 4.74 5.73 11.69
N ALA A 87 3.90 6.58 11.11
CA ALA A 87 4.11 7.18 9.79
C ALA A 87 4.82 8.52 9.93
N LYS A 88 5.89 8.73 9.16
CA LYS A 88 6.66 9.98 9.10
C LYS A 88 6.89 10.40 7.66
N ILE A 89 6.85 11.70 7.41
CA ILE A 89 7.25 12.28 6.12
C ILE A 89 8.67 12.81 6.26
N GLU A 90 9.60 12.19 5.56
CA GLU A 90 11.02 12.51 5.57
C GLU A 90 11.49 12.75 4.13
N ASN A 91 12.10 13.91 3.87
CA ASN A 91 12.59 14.28 2.53
C ASN A 91 11.53 14.08 1.41
N ASN A 92 10.30 14.50 1.67
CA ASN A 92 9.16 14.33 0.75
C ASN A 92 8.81 12.87 0.43
N THR A 93 9.11 11.97 1.35
CA THR A 93 8.85 10.53 1.25
C THR A 93 8.07 10.06 2.48
N LEU A 94 7.05 9.22 2.27
CA LEU A 94 6.31 8.59 3.36
C LEU A 94 7.07 7.36 3.86
N MET A 95 7.49 7.39 5.12
CA MET A 95 8.14 6.31 5.83
C MET A 95 7.20 5.71 6.87
N LEU A 96 7.14 4.39 6.92
CA LEU A 96 6.43 3.63 7.94
C LEU A 96 7.45 2.95 8.87
N TYR A 97 7.41 3.30 10.15
CA TYR A 97 8.24 2.73 11.20
C TYR A 97 7.44 1.70 11.96
N TYR A 98 7.91 0.48 11.96
CA TYR A 98 7.27 -0.66 12.64
C TYR A 98 8.00 -1.01 13.93
N SER A 99 7.23 -1.37 14.94
CA SER A 99 7.73 -1.82 16.23
C SER A 99 6.96 -3.03 16.73
N THR A 100 7.71 -4.00 17.26
CA THR A 100 7.21 -5.14 18.00
C THR A 100 8.03 -5.30 19.28
N PRO A 101 7.64 -6.17 20.22
CA PRO A 101 8.49 -6.48 21.38
C PRO A 101 9.87 -7.05 21.04
N TYR A 102 10.07 -7.49 19.80
CA TYR A 102 11.27 -8.25 19.39
C TYR A 102 12.14 -7.52 18.37
N ASP A 103 11.55 -6.61 17.57
CA ASP A 103 12.27 -5.96 16.46
C ASP A 103 11.66 -4.61 16.10
N ASN A 104 12.47 -3.78 15.44
CA ASN A 104 12.07 -2.50 14.86
C ASN A 104 12.64 -2.40 13.45
N TRP A 105 11.82 -1.98 12.49
CA TRP A 105 12.25 -1.75 11.10
C TRP A 105 11.48 -0.60 10.48
N LYS A 106 11.88 -0.20 9.31
CA LYS A 106 11.17 0.83 8.55
C LYS A 106 11.04 0.44 7.09
N GLU A 107 10.02 0.96 6.46
CA GLU A 107 9.70 0.76 5.06
C GLU A 107 9.35 2.11 4.42
N GLU A 108 9.67 2.25 3.13
CA GLU A 108 9.34 3.42 2.33
C GLU A 108 8.09 3.13 1.49
N VAL A 109 7.12 4.04 1.50
CA VAL A 109 5.95 3.95 0.62
C VAL A 109 6.29 4.60 -0.71
N LEU A 110 6.54 3.78 -1.73
CA LEU A 110 6.81 4.25 -3.09
C LEU A 110 5.53 4.71 -3.79
N LYS A 111 4.41 4.05 -3.50
CA LYS A 111 3.10 4.36 -4.06
C LYS A 111 2.00 3.87 -3.14
N ALA A 112 0.99 4.68 -2.92
CA ALA A 112 -0.26 4.29 -2.31
C ALA A 112 -1.42 4.97 -3.04
N LYS A 113 -2.30 4.17 -3.62
CA LYS A 113 -3.54 4.56 -4.28
C LYS A 113 -4.68 3.68 -3.77
N ASP A 114 -5.91 3.93 -4.24
CA ASP A 114 -7.10 3.20 -3.79
C ASP A 114 -7.00 1.67 -3.95
N ASP A 115 -6.31 1.21 -4.99
CA ASP A 115 -6.23 -0.20 -5.38
C ASP A 115 -4.81 -0.79 -5.36
N GLU A 116 -3.78 0.03 -5.14
CA GLU A 116 -2.39 -0.39 -5.22
C GLU A 116 -1.53 0.23 -4.12
N LEU A 117 -0.72 -0.60 -3.47
CA LEU A 117 0.29 -0.17 -2.50
C LEU A 117 1.65 -0.79 -2.88
N ILE A 118 2.69 0.02 -3.00
CA ILE A 118 4.05 -0.42 -3.27
C ILE A 118 4.96 0.05 -2.13
N ILE A 119 5.61 -0.90 -1.49
CA ILE A 119 6.49 -0.68 -0.34
C ILE A 119 7.90 -1.14 -0.68
N LEU A 120 8.89 -0.33 -0.34
CA LEU A 120 10.31 -0.67 -0.38
C LEU A 120 10.81 -0.96 1.03
N SER A 121 11.23 -2.19 1.25
CA SER A 121 11.83 -2.61 2.52
C SER A 121 13.29 -2.16 2.62
N SER A 122 13.81 -2.08 3.83
CA SER A 122 15.21 -1.70 4.12
C SER A 122 16.25 -2.67 3.53
N ASP A 123 15.88 -3.90 3.22
CA ASP A 123 16.74 -4.89 2.54
C ASP A 123 16.70 -4.78 1.00
N GLY A 124 15.99 -3.78 0.47
CA GLY A 124 15.90 -3.48 -0.96
C GLY A 124 14.83 -4.26 -1.73
N LYS A 125 14.03 -5.06 -1.05
CA LYS A 125 12.88 -5.74 -1.68
C LYS A 125 11.72 -4.77 -1.87
N LYS A 126 11.04 -4.87 -3.02
CA LYS A 126 9.79 -4.15 -3.27
C LYS A 126 8.61 -5.12 -3.18
N TYR A 127 7.67 -4.75 -2.35
CA TYR A 127 6.43 -5.47 -2.14
C TYR A 127 5.30 -4.74 -2.87
N TYR A 128 4.62 -5.44 -3.75
CA TYR A 128 3.48 -4.94 -4.51
C TYR A 128 2.22 -5.58 -3.95
N TYR A 129 1.32 -4.74 -3.51
CA TYR A 129 0.03 -5.15 -2.95
C TYR A 129 -1.10 -4.63 -3.81
N ILE A 130 -2.16 -5.42 -3.89
CA ILE A 130 -3.46 -5.03 -4.44
C ILE A 130 -4.48 -4.94 -3.31
N LYS A 131 -5.50 -4.13 -3.50
CA LYS A 131 -6.60 -4.02 -2.54
C LYS A 131 -7.30 -5.36 -2.43
N HIS A 132 -7.46 -5.86 -1.21
CA HIS A 132 -8.23 -7.07 -0.96
C HIS A 132 -9.71 -6.75 -0.87
N GLU A 133 -10.53 -7.47 -1.65
CA GLU A 133 -11.98 -7.43 -1.56
C GLU A 133 -12.48 -8.80 -1.10
N PRO A 134 -13.32 -8.88 -0.05
CA PRO A 134 -13.88 -10.15 0.39
C PRO A 134 -14.74 -10.76 -0.70
N LEU A 135 -14.66 -12.08 -0.87
CA LEU A 135 -15.46 -12.83 -1.86
C LEU A 135 -16.98 -12.69 -1.64
N ILE A 136 -17.39 -12.49 -0.40
CA ILE A 136 -18.77 -12.25 0.01
C ILE A 136 -18.77 -11.02 0.92
N ALA A 137 -19.61 -10.04 0.60
CA ALA A 137 -19.76 -8.89 1.48
C ALA A 137 -20.17 -9.35 2.90
N PRO A 138 -19.56 -8.80 3.97
CA PRO A 138 -19.95 -9.12 5.32
C PRO A 138 -21.46 -8.90 5.49
N LYS A 139 -22.17 -9.87 6.06
CA LYS A 139 -23.56 -9.66 6.44
C LYS A 139 -23.55 -8.63 7.55
N ASP A 140 -24.18 -7.49 7.31
CA ASP A 140 -24.44 -6.53 8.36
C ASP A 140 -25.18 -7.28 9.50
N GLU A 141 -24.52 -7.47 10.62
CA GLU A 141 -25.19 -7.87 11.85
C GLU A 141 -26.05 -6.68 12.27
N LYS A 142 -27.24 -6.60 11.68
CA LYS A 142 -28.28 -5.70 12.20
C LYS A 142 -28.51 -6.11 13.63
N THR A 143 -28.10 -5.21 14.52
CA THR A 143 -28.49 -5.09 15.91
C THR A 143 -29.86 -5.74 16.15
N LYS A 144 -29.88 -6.81 16.95
CA LYS A 144 -31.13 -7.23 17.58
C LYS A 144 -31.40 -6.25 18.70
N GLU A 145 -32.49 -5.52 18.52
CA GLU A 145 -33.19 -4.81 19.60
C GLU A 145 -33.58 -5.78 20.72
#